data_8e2dfe7ad17abf3cf5ca480ed751e428
#
_entry.id   8e2dfe7ad17abf3cf5ca480ed751e428
#
_cell.length_a   1.000
_cell.length_b   1.000
_cell.length_c   1.000
_cell.angle_alpha   90.00
_cell.angle_beta   90.00
_cell.angle_gamma   90.00
#
_symmetry.space_group_name_H-M   'P 1'
#
loop_
_entity.id
_entity.type
_entity.pdbx_description
1 polymer ?
#
loop_
_entity_poly.entity_id
_entity_poly.type
_entity_poly.pdbx_seq_one_letter_code
_entity_poly.pdbx_strand_id
1 'polypeptide(L)'
;MDEIINFFKSHDIKSIGLGCFGPIDLNTNSPTYGHITNTPKQAWKNYNILGTLKGHFNIPIGFDTDVNAAALGEATFGSAKGIKNVLYITVGTGIGAGALVNGELVHGLLHPEMGHIFIRKHPDDLFPGICPYHHDCLEGLASGKA
;
A
#
# COMPACT_ATOMS: atom_id res chain seq x y z
N MET A 1 1.43 3.40 -17.90
CA MET A 1 1.98 4.67 -17.37
C MET A 1 1.64 5.87 -18.25
N ASP A 2 1.63 5.72 -19.55
CA ASP A 2 1.39 6.84 -20.48
C ASP A 2 0.07 7.57 -20.24
N GLU A 3 -1.00 6.83 -19.93
CA GLU A 3 -2.30 7.41 -19.58
C GLU A 3 -2.22 8.31 -18.34
N ILE A 4 -1.54 7.86 -17.28
CA ILE A 4 -1.34 8.62 -16.05
C ILE A 4 -0.52 9.88 -16.32
N ILE A 5 0.58 9.74 -17.08
CA ILE A 5 1.44 10.86 -17.45
C ILE A 5 0.67 11.89 -18.29
N ASN A 6 -0.08 11.45 -19.28
CA ASN A 6 -0.88 12.33 -20.14
C ASN A 6 -1.98 13.04 -19.35
N PHE A 7 -2.64 12.32 -18.43
CA PHE A 7 -3.63 12.93 -17.53
C PHE A 7 -3.00 14.07 -16.71
N PHE A 8 -1.89 13.80 -16.03
CA PHE A 8 -1.24 14.86 -15.23
C PHE A 8 -0.70 16.02 -16.07
N LYS A 9 -0.20 15.77 -17.28
CA LYS A 9 0.27 16.84 -18.19
C LYS A 9 -0.84 17.77 -18.66
N SER A 10 -2.09 17.32 -18.64
CA SER A 10 -3.23 18.16 -19.02
C SER A 10 -3.74 19.06 -17.90
N HIS A 11 -3.13 19.03 -16.70
CA HIS A 11 -3.54 19.79 -15.53
C HIS A 11 -2.37 20.62 -14.96
N ASP A 12 -2.66 21.80 -14.41
CA ASP A 12 -1.68 22.61 -13.66
C ASP A 12 -1.53 22.06 -12.24
N ILE A 13 -0.74 20.98 -12.09
CA ILE A 13 -0.49 20.33 -10.82
C ILE A 13 0.76 20.89 -10.13
N LYS A 14 0.74 20.98 -8.81
CA LYS A 14 1.86 21.50 -8.00
C LYS A 14 2.58 20.39 -7.22
N SER A 15 1.94 19.26 -7.02
CA SER A 15 2.51 18.08 -6.38
C SER A 15 1.71 16.82 -6.76
N ILE A 16 2.31 15.65 -6.58
CA ILE A 16 1.67 14.35 -6.78
C ILE A 16 1.75 13.57 -5.47
N GLY A 17 0.64 13.00 -5.02
CA GLY A 17 0.61 11.95 -4.01
C GLY A 17 0.42 10.60 -4.70
N LEU A 18 1.33 9.67 -4.47
CA LEU A 18 1.30 8.33 -5.07
C LEU A 18 1.16 7.27 -3.99
N GLY A 19 -0.05 6.72 -3.82
CA GLY A 19 -0.30 5.49 -3.08
C GLY A 19 -0.22 4.29 -4.03
N CYS A 20 0.69 3.37 -3.79
CA CYS A 20 0.96 2.26 -4.68
C CYS A 20 0.75 0.92 -3.98
N PHE A 21 0.20 -0.06 -4.70
CA PHE A 21 0.17 -1.43 -4.21
C PHE A 21 1.60 -1.98 -4.04
N GLY A 22 1.76 -2.88 -3.09
CA GLY A 22 3.05 -3.47 -2.75
C GLY A 22 3.39 -4.78 -3.48
N PRO A 23 4.56 -5.34 -3.10
CA PRO A 23 5.60 -4.72 -2.28
C PRO A 23 6.31 -3.58 -3.01
N ILE A 24 6.63 -2.50 -2.28
CA ILE A 24 7.36 -1.35 -2.81
C ILE A 24 8.60 -1.05 -1.95
N ASP A 25 9.61 -0.42 -2.54
CA ASP A 25 10.79 0.01 -1.80
C ASP A 25 10.66 1.47 -1.38
N LEU A 26 10.49 1.69 -0.08
CA LEU A 26 10.39 3.00 0.57
C LEU A 26 11.70 3.47 1.21
N ASN A 27 12.76 2.65 1.20
CA ASN A 27 14.05 3.03 1.76
C ASN A 27 14.77 4.02 0.84
N THR A 28 14.84 5.27 1.24
CA THR A 28 15.48 6.35 0.46
C THR A 28 16.97 6.13 0.19
N ASN A 29 17.63 5.25 0.96
CA ASN A 29 19.03 4.89 0.76
C ASN A 29 19.21 3.66 -0.15
N SER A 30 18.13 3.03 -0.58
CA SER A 30 18.17 1.88 -1.47
C SER A 30 18.34 2.29 -2.93
N PRO A 31 19.13 1.54 -3.73
CA PRO A 31 19.22 1.78 -5.17
C PRO A 31 17.90 1.52 -5.90
N THR A 32 16.96 0.83 -5.27
CA THR A 32 15.62 0.54 -5.80
C THR A 32 14.52 1.37 -5.15
N TYR A 33 14.88 2.45 -4.43
CA TYR A 33 13.88 3.37 -3.89
C TYR A 33 12.88 3.83 -4.95
N GLY A 34 11.60 3.71 -4.65
CA GLY A 34 10.53 4.08 -5.57
C GLY A 34 10.13 3.01 -6.58
N HIS A 35 10.68 1.79 -6.45
CA HIS A 35 10.27 0.66 -7.28
C HIS A 35 9.13 -0.13 -6.65
N ILE A 36 8.25 -0.65 -7.49
CA ILE A 36 7.44 -1.83 -7.18
C ILE A 36 8.39 -3.01 -7.29
N THR A 37 8.50 -3.84 -6.25
CA THR A 37 9.51 -4.90 -6.19
C THR A 37 8.95 -6.25 -6.67
N ASN A 38 9.02 -7.30 -5.85
CA ASN A 38 8.60 -8.64 -6.24
C ASN A 38 7.08 -8.84 -6.09
N THR A 39 6.30 -8.16 -6.90
CA THR A 39 4.84 -8.28 -6.93
C THR A 39 4.38 -9.48 -7.79
N PRO A 40 3.22 -10.11 -7.49
CA PRO A 40 2.61 -11.09 -8.37
C PRO A 40 2.07 -10.49 -9.68
N LYS A 41 1.93 -9.18 -9.77
CA LYS A 41 1.52 -8.46 -10.99
C LYS A 41 2.70 -8.31 -11.94
N GLN A 42 2.96 -9.31 -12.80
CA GLN A 42 4.18 -9.44 -13.60
C GLN A 42 4.57 -8.20 -14.40
N ALA A 43 3.59 -7.47 -14.97
CA ALA A 43 3.84 -6.24 -15.73
C ALA A 43 4.41 -5.09 -14.90
N TRP A 44 4.33 -5.19 -13.56
CA TRP A 44 4.81 -4.17 -12.63
C TRP A 44 6.03 -4.61 -11.82
N LYS A 45 6.46 -5.85 -11.98
CA LYS A 45 7.60 -6.39 -11.22
C LYS A 45 8.88 -5.62 -11.51
N ASN A 46 9.56 -5.17 -10.46
CA ASN A 46 10.79 -4.38 -10.51
C ASN A 46 10.66 -3.07 -11.30
N TYR A 47 9.46 -2.50 -11.36
CA TYR A 47 9.19 -1.28 -12.10
C TYR A 47 9.47 -0.03 -11.27
N ASN A 48 10.30 0.87 -11.79
CA ASN A 48 10.62 2.15 -11.14
C ASN A 48 9.49 3.17 -11.37
N ILE A 49 8.41 3.06 -10.60
CA ILE A 49 7.23 3.91 -10.77
C ILE A 49 7.51 5.37 -10.37
N LEU A 50 8.21 5.58 -9.25
CA LEU A 50 8.55 6.92 -8.77
C LEU A 50 9.54 7.62 -9.70
N GLY A 51 10.58 6.90 -10.15
CA GLY A 51 11.57 7.44 -11.10
C GLY A 51 10.95 7.79 -12.45
N THR A 52 10.01 6.96 -12.93
CA THR A 52 9.26 7.27 -14.16
C THR A 52 8.48 8.59 -14.02
N LEU A 53 7.76 8.78 -12.91
CA LEU A 53 7.03 10.05 -12.69
C LEU A 53 7.98 11.24 -12.53
N LYS A 54 9.06 11.10 -11.76
CA LYS A 54 10.08 12.16 -11.62
C LYS A 54 10.75 12.54 -12.94
N GLY A 55 10.88 11.62 -13.87
CA GLY A 55 11.40 11.88 -15.21
C GLY A 55 10.46 12.76 -16.07
N HIS A 56 9.17 12.81 -15.76
CA HIS A 56 8.19 13.58 -16.49
C HIS A 56 7.73 14.86 -15.78
N PHE A 57 7.89 14.93 -14.45
CA PHE A 57 7.37 16.01 -13.62
C PHE A 57 8.45 16.53 -12.66
N ASN A 58 8.82 17.79 -12.80
CA ASN A 58 9.74 18.48 -11.89
C ASN A 58 8.97 19.15 -10.74
N ILE A 59 8.19 18.37 -10.00
CA ILE A 59 7.38 18.81 -8.86
C ILE A 59 7.55 17.82 -7.71
N PRO A 60 7.20 18.17 -6.45
CA PRO A 60 7.22 17.24 -5.33
C PRO A 60 6.31 16.04 -5.57
N ILE A 61 6.82 14.83 -5.29
CA ILE A 61 6.05 13.58 -5.35
C ILE A 61 6.19 12.85 -4.02
N GLY A 62 5.09 12.74 -3.27
CA GLY A 62 4.98 11.86 -2.11
C GLY A 62 4.72 10.43 -2.57
N PHE A 63 5.37 9.44 -1.94
CA PHE A 63 5.26 8.04 -2.31
C PHE A 63 5.12 7.14 -1.09
N ASP A 64 4.09 6.33 -1.05
CA ASP A 64 3.82 5.33 0.01
C ASP A 64 2.96 4.18 -0.53
N THR A 65 2.60 3.24 0.34
CA THR A 65 1.62 2.21 -0.01
C THR A 65 0.21 2.81 -0.17
N ASP A 66 -0.62 2.14 -0.94
CA ASP A 66 -2.03 2.52 -1.13
C ASP A 66 -2.80 2.55 0.19
N VAL A 67 -2.55 1.60 1.08
CA VAL A 67 -3.19 1.54 2.41
C VAL A 67 -2.70 2.61 3.37
N ASN A 68 -1.41 2.99 3.33
CA ASN A 68 -0.89 4.12 4.09
C ASN A 68 -1.43 5.45 3.56
N ALA A 69 -1.51 5.59 2.24
CA ALA A 69 -2.13 6.77 1.62
C ALA A 69 -3.61 6.90 2.03
N ALA A 70 -4.35 5.77 2.08
CA ALA A 70 -5.73 5.76 2.56
C ALA A 70 -5.83 6.12 4.05
N ALA A 71 -4.99 5.54 4.91
CA ALA A 71 -4.94 5.87 6.34
C ALA A 71 -4.65 7.36 6.58
N LEU A 72 -3.70 7.93 5.83
CA LEU A 72 -3.37 9.36 5.87
C LEU A 72 -4.53 10.22 5.37
N GLY A 73 -5.20 9.80 4.31
CA GLY A 73 -6.38 10.46 3.76
C GLY A 73 -7.52 10.54 4.78
N GLU A 74 -7.83 9.42 5.46
CA GLU A 74 -8.83 9.36 6.53
C GLU A 74 -8.45 10.24 7.74
N ALA A 75 -7.18 10.23 8.14
CA ALA A 75 -6.71 11.07 9.25
C ALA A 75 -6.71 12.58 8.93
N THR A 76 -6.57 12.92 7.65
CA THR A 76 -6.48 14.32 7.22
C THR A 76 -7.85 14.90 6.85
N PHE A 77 -8.65 14.16 6.11
CA PHE A 77 -9.88 14.66 5.49
C PHE A 77 -11.13 13.83 5.83
N GLY A 78 -10.93 12.59 6.28
CA GLY A 78 -12.00 11.62 6.48
C GLY A 78 -12.50 11.50 7.92
N SER A 79 -13.03 10.33 8.25
CA SER A 79 -13.66 10.02 9.55
C SER A 79 -12.66 9.97 10.72
N ALA A 80 -11.37 9.83 10.46
CA ALA A 80 -10.31 9.85 11.46
C ALA A 80 -9.64 11.22 11.63
N LYS A 81 -10.23 12.30 11.11
CA LYS A 81 -9.67 13.65 11.17
C LYS A 81 -9.37 14.09 12.61
N GLY A 82 -8.11 14.48 12.86
CA GLY A 82 -7.63 14.90 14.17
C GLY A 82 -7.24 13.74 15.11
N ILE A 83 -7.40 12.48 14.68
CA ILE A 83 -6.97 11.31 15.43
C ILE A 83 -5.53 10.99 15.05
N LYS A 84 -4.66 10.85 16.07
CA LYS A 84 -3.23 10.61 15.85
C LYS A 84 -2.86 9.13 15.71
N ASN A 85 -3.72 8.23 16.19
CA ASN A 85 -3.50 6.79 16.11
C ASN A 85 -4.66 6.18 15.34
N VAL A 86 -4.39 5.75 14.11
CA VAL A 86 -5.38 5.27 13.15
C VAL A 86 -4.89 3.96 12.55
N LEU A 87 -5.78 2.99 12.45
CA LEU A 87 -5.59 1.79 11.66
C LEU A 87 -6.66 1.77 10.57
N TYR A 88 -6.23 1.82 9.32
CA TYR A 88 -7.07 1.63 8.14
C TYR A 88 -6.89 0.20 7.64
N ILE A 89 -7.98 -0.52 7.49
CA ILE A 89 -7.99 -1.89 6.97
C ILE A 89 -8.85 -1.93 5.71
N THR A 90 -8.30 -2.43 4.62
CA THR A 90 -9.05 -2.72 3.39
C THR A 90 -9.28 -4.22 3.28
N VAL A 91 -10.54 -4.62 3.05
CA VAL A 91 -10.94 -6.01 2.82
C VAL A 91 -11.57 -6.09 1.44
N GLY A 92 -10.81 -6.66 0.50
CA GLY A 92 -11.21 -6.80 -0.89
C GLY A 92 -10.74 -8.15 -1.44
N THR A 93 -10.17 -8.17 -2.62
CA THR A 93 -9.50 -9.36 -3.21
C THR A 93 -8.45 -9.95 -2.28
N GLY A 94 -7.73 -9.10 -1.55
CA GLY A 94 -6.83 -9.40 -0.44
C GLY A 94 -7.18 -8.55 0.76
N ILE A 95 -6.35 -8.60 1.81
CA ILE A 95 -6.46 -7.74 2.97
C ILE A 95 -5.14 -6.97 3.14
N GLY A 96 -5.25 -5.64 3.23
CA GLY A 96 -4.13 -4.77 3.54
C GLY A 96 -4.47 -3.82 4.68
N ALA A 97 -3.47 -3.26 5.34
CA ALA A 97 -3.68 -2.21 6.31
C ALA A 97 -2.57 -1.19 6.33
N GLY A 98 -2.95 0.07 6.54
CA GLY A 98 -2.06 1.20 6.79
C GLY A 98 -2.33 1.78 8.16
N ALA A 99 -1.31 2.29 8.82
CA ALA A 99 -1.46 2.82 10.17
C ALA A 99 -0.72 4.15 10.36
N LEU A 100 -1.31 4.98 11.23
CA LEU A 100 -0.63 6.12 11.84
C LEU A 100 -0.45 5.86 13.33
N VAL A 101 0.71 6.21 13.86
CA VAL A 101 1.01 6.24 15.28
C VAL A 101 1.60 7.61 15.60
N ASN A 102 1.00 8.31 16.56
CA ASN A 102 1.34 9.69 16.90
C ASN A 102 1.26 10.69 15.72
N GLY A 103 0.45 10.38 14.70
CA GLY A 103 0.27 11.20 13.51
C GLY A 103 1.26 10.92 12.39
N GLU A 104 2.14 9.93 12.55
CA GLU A 104 3.11 9.51 11.55
C GLU A 104 2.77 8.15 10.98
N LEU A 105 2.96 7.96 9.67
CA LEU A 105 2.75 6.69 9.00
C LEU A 105 3.73 5.62 9.51
N VAL A 106 3.23 4.42 9.73
CA VAL A 106 4.05 3.30 10.21
C VAL A 106 4.78 2.67 9.03
N HIS A 107 6.11 2.68 9.15
CA HIS A 107 7.02 1.95 8.29
C HIS A 107 7.92 1.04 9.14
N GLY A 108 8.70 0.19 8.51
CA GLY A 108 9.66 -0.70 9.15
C GLY A 108 10.86 -0.92 8.23
N LEU A 109 11.43 -2.11 8.26
CA LEU A 109 12.44 -2.51 7.26
C LEU A 109 11.86 -2.42 5.84
N LEU A 110 10.61 -2.85 5.72
CA LEU A 110 9.74 -2.62 4.57
C LEU A 110 8.48 -1.92 5.08
N HIS A 111 7.36 -1.97 4.36
CA HIS A 111 6.06 -1.56 4.88
C HIS A 111 5.37 -2.73 5.59
N PRO A 112 4.50 -2.47 6.58
CA PRO A 112 3.76 -3.52 7.28
C PRO A 112 2.83 -4.27 6.32
N GLU A 113 2.88 -5.60 6.36
CA GLU A 113 1.97 -6.51 5.63
C GLU A 113 0.93 -7.07 6.59
N MET A 114 0.13 -6.18 7.20
CA MET A 114 -0.78 -6.51 8.31
C MET A 114 -1.92 -7.44 7.91
N GLY A 115 -2.22 -7.60 6.62
CA GLY A 115 -3.16 -8.61 6.13
C GLY A 115 -2.71 -10.04 6.37
N HIS A 116 -1.41 -10.24 6.60
CA HIS A 116 -0.82 -11.56 6.83
C HIS A 116 -0.60 -11.90 8.32
N ILE A 117 -1.24 -11.18 9.24
CA ILE A 117 -1.20 -11.54 10.66
C ILE A 117 -1.89 -12.87 10.91
N PHE A 118 -1.40 -13.63 11.90
CA PHE A 118 -2.07 -14.82 12.37
C PHE A 118 -3.33 -14.46 13.15
N ILE A 119 -4.42 -15.14 12.84
CA ILE A 119 -5.67 -15.05 13.60
C ILE A 119 -6.07 -16.43 14.12
N ARG A 120 -6.82 -16.44 15.21
CA ARG A 120 -7.32 -17.70 15.77
C ARG A 120 -8.54 -18.16 14.98
N LYS A 121 -8.43 -19.33 14.34
CA LYS A 121 -9.58 -20.01 13.73
C LYS A 121 -10.52 -20.57 14.78
N HIS A 122 -11.82 -20.62 14.46
CA HIS A 122 -12.76 -21.41 15.25
C HIS A 122 -12.40 -22.90 15.16
N PRO A 123 -12.51 -23.69 16.25
CA PRO A 123 -12.17 -25.11 16.22
C PRO A 123 -12.91 -25.93 15.15
N ASP A 124 -14.14 -25.55 14.83
CA ASP A 124 -14.97 -26.23 13.84
C ASP A 124 -14.76 -25.72 12.41
N ASP A 125 -13.94 -24.67 12.22
CA ASP A 125 -13.63 -24.15 10.90
C ASP A 125 -12.54 -25.00 10.24
N LEU A 126 -12.96 -25.80 9.25
CA LEU A 126 -12.07 -26.67 8.47
C LEU A 126 -11.50 -26.02 7.23
N PHE A 127 -11.84 -24.74 6.96
CA PHE A 127 -11.33 -24.03 5.78
C PHE A 127 -9.81 -23.86 5.86
N PRO A 128 -9.03 -24.33 4.87
CA PRO A 128 -7.57 -24.32 4.97
C PRO A 128 -6.94 -22.94 4.79
N GLY A 129 -7.73 -21.94 4.31
CA GLY A 129 -7.22 -20.66 3.88
C GLY A 129 -6.66 -20.68 2.45
N ILE A 130 -6.56 -19.51 1.84
CA ILE A 130 -6.17 -19.36 0.42
C ILE A 130 -4.88 -18.56 0.21
N CYS A 131 -4.28 -18.03 1.27
CA CYS A 131 -3.04 -17.28 1.13
C CYS A 131 -1.91 -18.19 0.60
N PRO A 132 -1.23 -17.83 -0.50
CA PRO A 132 -0.20 -18.69 -1.08
C PRO A 132 1.07 -18.80 -0.22
N TYR A 133 1.23 -17.93 0.80
CA TYR A 133 2.40 -17.89 1.65
C TYR A 133 2.16 -18.48 3.04
N HIS A 134 1.01 -18.14 3.65
CA HIS A 134 0.71 -18.44 5.06
C HIS A 134 -0.57 -19.26 5.23
N HIS A 135 -1.26 -19.60 4.14
CA HIS A 135 -2.52 -20.32 4.10
C HIS A 135 -3.62 -19.66 4.94
N ASP A 136 -3.57 -19.78 6.27
CA ASP A 136 -4.59 -19.41 7.25
C ASP A 136 -4.32 -18.09 8.00
N CYS A 137 -3.55 -17.17 7.42
CA CYS A 137 -3.47 -15.79 7.90
C CYS A 137 -4.80 -15.04 7.70
N LEU A 138 -4.92 -13.83 8.25
CA LEU A 138 -6.14 -13.01 8.14
C LEU A 138 -6.61 -12.88 6.68
N GLU A 139 -5.72 -12.55 5.75
CA GLU A 139 -6.06 -12.47 4.32
C GLU A 139 -6.53 -13.83 3.78
N GLY A 140 -5.84 -14.90 4.15
CA GLY A 140 -6.17 -16.25 3.69
C GLY A 140 -7.52 -16.76 4.15
N LEU A 141 -8.02 -16.27 5.28
CA LEU A 141 -9.29 -16.71 5.88
C LEU A 141 -10.45 -15.77 5.66
N ALA A 142 -10.20 -14.46 5.45
CA ALA A 142 -11.24 -13.45 5.50
C ALA A 142 -11.23 -12.46 4.32
N SER A 143 -10.41 -12.67 3.30
CA SER A 143 -10.46 -11.85 2.09
C SER A 143 -11.66 -12.19 1.22
N GLY A 144 -11.98 -11.31 0.27
CA GLY A 144 -13.09 -11.54 -0.66
C GLY A 144 -12.90 -12.72 -1.63
N LYS A 145 -11.76 -13.41 -1.57
CA LYS A 145 -11.48 -14.66 -2.28
C LYS A 145 -11.60 -15.90 -1.40
N ALA A 146 -11.57 -15.71 -0.07
CA ALA A 146 -11.78 -16.77 0.91
C ALA A 146 -13.28 -17.10 1.10
#